data_7329a502dad53d5398e25f284a78668b
#
_entry.id   7329a502dad53d5398e25f284a78668b
#
_cell.length_a   1.000
_cell.length_b   1.000
_cell.length_c   1.000
_cell.angle_alpha   90.00
_cell.angle_beta   90.00
_cell.angle_gamma   90.00
#
_symmetry.space_group_name_H-M   'P 1'
#
loop_
_entity.id
_entity.type
_entity.pdbx_description
1 polymer ?
#
loop_
_entity_poly.entity_id
_entity_poly.type
_entity_poly.pdbx_seq_one_letter_code
_entity_poly.pdbx_strand_id
1 'polypeptide(L)'
;MWNTVFELYSFSPNSNSEAFKVKEPYDVYCCKQAIFIAETNPEWSKAVRSIFSKVLGGESYMYVLDWQHNSFKYDPKSTKEKENPTFVSDENFAGGGYNVYFPSFYPDGEYYLFIAKDFSWGYLIDPKKEQIIVYGELLRKQIEEHKDFLKFDYLSSK
;
A
#
# COMPACT_ATOMS: atom_id res chain seq x y z
N MET A 1 -7.91 1.15 -14.65
CA MET A 1 -7.04 1.28 -13.46
C MET A 1 -5.65 0.68 -13.70
N TRP A 2 -5.54 -0.61 -14.01
CA TRP A 2 -4.24 -1.25 -14.22
C TRP A 2 -3.45 -0.68 -15.39
N ASN A 3 -4.11 -0.28 -16.49
CA ASN A 3 -3.42 0.39 -17.60
C ASN A 3 -2.72 1.67 -17.11
N THR A 4 -3.39 2.44 -16.28
CA THR A 4 -2.81 3.65 -15.67
C THR A 4 -1.62 3.32 -14.78
N VAL A 5 -1.73 2.25 -13.99
CA VAL A 5 -0.63 1.77 -13.14
C VAL A 5 0.58 1.36 -13.98
N PHE A 6 0.37 0.60 -15.07
CA PHE A 6 1.46 0.20 -15.96
C PHE A 6 2.16 1.42 -16.60
N GLU A 7 1.40 2.42 -17.01
CA GLU A 7 1.94 3.62 -17.62
C GLU A 7 2.72 4.48 -16.61
N LEU A 8 2.11 4.74 -15.43
CA LEU A 8 2.70 5.64 -14.44
C LEU A 8 3.94 5.08 -13.74
N TYR A 9 3.94 3.81 -13.43
CA TYR A 9 5.00 3.18 -12.64
C TYR A 9 5.90 2.27 -13.46
N SER A 10 5.65 2.11 -14.75
CA SER A 10 6.31 1.09 -15.57
C SER A 10 6.36 -0.25 -14.85
N PHE A 11 5.22 -0.62 -14.26
CA PHE A 11 5.12 -1.78 -13.37
C PHE A 11 5.48 -3.07 -14.11
N SER A 12 6.49 -3.76 -13.59
CA SER A 12 7.04 -5.01 -14.16
C SER A 12 7.14 -6.07 -13.07
N PRO A 13 6.04 -6.76 -12.75
CA PRO A 13 6.07 -7.80 -11.72
C PRO A 13 6.98 -8.94 -12.16
N ASN A 14 7.63 -9.55 -11.18
CA ASN A 14 8.56 -10.67 -11.41
C ASN A 14 9.79 -10.36 -12.26
N SER A 15 10.10 -9.09 -12.46
CA SER A 15 11.30 -8.64 -13.13
C SER A 15 12.55 -8.89 -12.26
N ASN A 16 13.70 -9.13 -12.90
CA ASN A 16 15.00 -9.15 -12.21
C ASN A 16 15.51 -7.75 -11.87
N SER A 17 14.88 -6.73 -12.41
CA SER A 17 15.14 -5.32 -12.11
C SER A 17 14.09 -4.76 -11.14
N GLU A 18 13.97 -3.45 -11.05
CA GLU A 18 12.96 -2.80 -10.22
C GLU A 18 11.55 -3.07 -10.76
N ALA A 19 10.64 -3.49 -9.88
CA ALA A 19 9.25 -3.74 -10.26
C ALA A 19 8.49 -2.45 -10.56
N PHE A 20 8.90 -1.34 -9.94
CA PHE A 20 8.28 -0.03 -10.11
C PHE A 20 9.33 1.02 -10.48
N LYS A 21 8.99 1.86 -11.44
CA LYS A 21 9.72 3.11 -11.72
C LYS A 21 8.86 4.26 -11.24
N VAL A 22 9.25 4.84 -10.14
CA VAL A 22 8.49 5.87 -9.45
C VAL A 22 9.08 7.25 -9.78
N LYS A 23 8.21 8.22 -9.97
CA LYS A 23 8.61 9.61 -10.17
C LYS A 23 9.23 10.16 -8.89
N GLU A 24 10.40 10.79 -9.04
CA GLU A 24 11.10 11.44 -7.92
C GLU A 24 10.31 12.66 -7.40
N PRO A 25 10.38 12.98 -6.10
CA PRO A 25 11.17 12.30 -5.07
C PRO A 25 10.44 11.11 -4.43
N TYR A 26 11.19 10.07 -4.07
CA TYR A 26 10.66 8.91 -3.36
C TYR A 26 11.70 8.29 -2.42
N ASP A 27 11.23 7.55 -1.42
CA ASP A 27 12.05 6.83 -0.46
C ASP A 27 11.84 5.32 -0.59
N VAL A 28 12.87 4.54 -0.30
CA VAL A 28 12.82 3.08 -0.28
C VAL A 28 13.21 2.56 1.09
N TYR A 29 12.39 1.65 1.63
CA TYR A 29 12.61 1.01 2.93
C TYR A 29 12.64 -0.50 2.79
N CYS A 30 13.54 -1.15 3.55
CA CYS A 30 13.50 -2.60 3.75
C CYS A 30 12.49 -2.93 4.85
N CYS A 31 11.66 -3.94 4.62
CA CYS A 31 10.58 -4.33 5.53
C CYS A 31 10.77 -5.70 6.17
N LYS A 32 11.94 -6.32 6.07
CA LYS A 32 12.20 -7.66 6.59
C LYS A 32 11.85 -7.80 8.07
N GLN A 33 12.27 -6.82 8.88
CA GLN A 33 11.98 -6.82 10.32
C GLN A 33 10.51 -6.49 10.61
N ALA A 34 9.91 -5.65 9.77
CA ALA A 34 8.53 -5.24 9.92
C ALA A 34 7.55 -6.40 9.80
N ILE A 35 7.80 -7.35 8.92
CA ILE A 35 6.89 -8.46 8.64
C ILE A 35 6.54 -9.22 9.92
N PHE A 36 7.54 -9.60 10.70
CA PHE A 36 7.33 -10.35 11.94
C PHE A 36 6.49 -9.55 12.96
N ILE A 37 6.82 -8.28 13.15
CA ILE A 37 6.09 -7.40 14.08
C ILE A 37 4.66 -7.18 13.60
N ALA A 38 4.47 -6.96 12.31
CA ALA A 38 3.16 -6.74 11.71
C ALA A 38 2.22 -7.93 11.90
N GLU A 39 2.73 -9.14 11.78
CA GLU A 39 1.95 -10.36 11.96
C GLU A 39 1.53 -10.61 13.41
N THR A 40 2.32 -10.13 14.37
CA THR A 40 2.12 -10.45 15.80
C THR A 40 1.58 -9.31 16.63
N ASN A 41 1.65 -8.05 16.14
CA ASN A 41 1.23 -6.86 16.88
C ASN A 41 0.17 -6.06 16.11
N PRO A 42 -1.11 -6.08 16.55
CA PRO A 42 -2.18 -5.31 15.91
C PRO A 42 -1.92 -3.80 15.88
N GLU A 43 -1.15 -3.26 16.80
CA GLU A 43 -0.83 -1.83 16.84
C GLU A 43 -0.01 -1.39 15.63
N TRP A 44 0.75 -2.30 15.02
CA TRP A 44 1.51 -2.00 13.82
C TRP A 44 0.58 -1.61 12.66
N SER A 45 -0.43 -2.42 12.37
CA SER A 45 -1.39 -2.14 11.29
C SER A 45 -2.24 -0.91 11.59
N LYS A 46 -2.57 -0.67 12.87
CA LYS A 46 -3.27 0.55 13.29
C LYS A 46 -2.43 1.79 13.03
N ALA A 47 -1.12 1.72 13.25
CA ALA A 47 -0.21 2.82 12.98
C ALA A 47 -0.17 3.16 11.49
N VAL A 48 -0.06 2.17 10.62
CA VAL A 48 -0.09 2.37 9.16
C VAL A 48 -1.43 2.96 8.72
N ARG A 49 -2.53 2.44 9.24
CA ARG A 49 -3.87 2.96 8.96
C ARG A 49 -4.02 4.42 9.38
N SER A 50 -3.49 4.78 10.53
CA SER A 50 -3.48 6.15 11.02
C SER A 50 -2.67 7.08 10.10
N ILE A 51 -1.55 6.62 9.58
CA ILE A 51 -0.76 7.34 8.59
C ILE A 51 -1.57 7.58 7.33
N PHE A 52 -2.21 6.56 6.78
CA PHE A 52 -3.05 6.71 5.59
C PHE A 52 -4.22 7.67 5.85
N SER A 53 -4.85 7.63 7.02
CA SER A 53 -5.91 8.56 7.40
C SER A 53 -5.44 10.02 7.35
N LYS A 54 -4.25 10.30 7.86
CA LYS A 54 -3.65 11.63 7.82
C LYS A 54 -3.37 12.09 6.39
N VAL A 55 -2.76 11.23 5.60
CA VAL A 55 -2.35 11.56 4.23
C VAL A 55 -3.56 11.72 3.32
N LEU A 56 -4.60 10.92 3.54
CA LEU A 56 -5.86 11.02 2.81
C LEU A 56 -6.53 12.37 3.01
N GLY A 57 -6.42 12.96 4.20
CA GLY A 57 -6.98 14.28 4.50
C GLY A 57 -8.49 14.31 4.35
N GLY A 58 -8.99 15.23 3.52
CA GLY A 58 -10.42 15.39 3.26
C GLY A 58 -10.99 14.47 2.19
N GLU A 59 -10.17 13.66 1.54
CA GLU A 59 -10.64 12.72 0.53
C GLU A 59 -11.45 11.58 1.14
N SER A 60 -12.41 11.05 0.37
CA SER A 60 -13.32 10.01 0.86
C SER A 60 -12.72 8.61 0.82
N TYR A 61 -11.78 8.37 -0.08
CA TYR A 61 -11.14 7.06 -0.22
C TYR A 61 -9.81 7.15 -0.97
N MET A 62 -9.03 6.09 -0.85
CA MET A 62 -7.83 5.81 -1.64
C MET A 62 -8.00 4.49 -2.40
N TYR A 63 -7.16 4.22 -3.37
CA TYR A 63 -7.14 2.93 -4.03
C TYR A 63 -6.18 1.98 -3.34
N VAL A 64 -6.61 0.72 -3.23
CA VAL A 64 -5.75 -0.38 -2.81
C VAL A 64 -5.83 -1.45 -3.88
N LEU A 65 -4.71 -1.73 -4.51
CA LEU A 65 -4.64 -2.63 -5.66
C LEU A 65 -3.81 -3.86 -5.30
N ASP A 66 -4.37 -5.02 -5.57
CA ASP A 66 -3.71 -6.31 -5.42
C ASP A 66 -3.42 -6.86 -6.82
N TRP A 67 -2.15 -7.06 -7.14
CA TRP A 67 -1.76 -7.60 -8.44
C TRP A 67 -2.36 -9.01 -8.66
N GLN A 68 -3.06 -9.19 -9.77
CA GLN A 68 -3.77 -10.42 -10.16
C GLN A 68 -5.01 -10.76 -9.34
N HIS A 69 -5.42 -9.93 -8.39
CA HIS A 69 -6.62 -10.12 -7.58
C HIS A 69 -7.55 -8.92 -7.69
N ASN A 70 -7.96 -8.37 -6.57
CA ASN A 70 -9.01 -7.37 -6.53
C ASN A 70 -8.46 -5.97 -6.28
N SER A 71 -9.21 -4.97 -6.75
CA SER A 71 -8.95 -3.57 -6.47
C SER A 71 -10.02 -3.03 -5.52
N PHE A 72 -9.60 -2.15 -4.61
CA PHE A 72 -10.47 -1.64 -3.56
C PHE A 72 -10.49 -0.11 -3.55
N LYS A 73 -11.65 0.44 -3.22
CA LYS A 73 -11.77 1.80 -2.69
C LYS A 73 -11.74 1.68 -1.18
N TYR A 74 -10.76 2.28 -0.54
CA TYR A 74 -10.49 2.10 0.87
C TYR A 74 -10.55 3.41 1.62
N ASP A 75 -11.33 3.43 2.71
CA ASP A 75 -11.38 4.54 3.64
C ASP A 75 -10.69 4.12 4.95
N PRO A 76 -9.44 4.55 5.19
CA PRO A 76 -8.73 4.22 6.41
C PRO A 76 -9.30 4.88 7.67
N LYS A 77 -10.19 5.85 7.50
CA LYS A 77 -10.87 6.53 8.62
C LYS A 77 -12.08 5.75 9.12
N SER A 78 -12.52 4.73 8.39
CA SER A 78 -13.66 3.93 8.80
C SER A 78 -13.34 3.19 10.10
N THR A 79 -14.18 3.41 11.12
CA THR A 79 -14.07 2.73 12.41
C THR A 79 -14.58 1.31 12.41
N LYS A 80 -15.16 0.87 11.30
CA LYS A 80 -15.55 -0.53 11.13
C LYS A 80 -14.28 -1.34 11.00
N GLU A 81 -13.76 -1.80 12.12
CA GLU A 81 -12.77 -2.87 12.12
C GLU A 81 -13.42 -4.05 11.41
N LYS A 82 -12.93 -4.31 10.23
CA LYS A 82 -13.40 -5.46 9.49
C LYS A 82 -12.50 -6.59 9.87
N GLU A 83 -13.00 -7.44 10.73
CA GLU A 83 -12.43 -8.77 10.94
C GLU A 83 -12.40 -9.56 9.64
N ASN A 84 -13.16 -9.10 8.65
CA ASN A 84 -13.26 -9.65 7.31
C ASN A 84 -12.77 -8.63 6.27
N PRO A 85 -12.19 -9.11 5.19
CA PRO A 85 -11.69 -8.24 4.11
C PRO A 85 -12.78 -7.30 3.64
N THR A 86 -12.37 -6.08 3.41
CA THR A 86 -13.25 -5.05 2.90
C THR A 86 -13.71 -5.40 1.51
N PHE A 87 -14.99 -5.48 1.40
CA PHE A 87 -15.65 -5.72 0.17
C PHE A 87 -15.78 -4.42 -0.61
N VAL A 88 -15.27 -4.41 -1.79
CA VAL A 88 -15.65 -3.42 -2.79
C VAL A 88 -16.43 -4.15 -3.85
N SER A 89 -17.68 -3.77 -4.04
CA SER A 89 -18.39 -4.21 -5.22
C SER A 89 -17.69 -3.63 -6.44
N ASP A 90 -16.96 -4.45 -7.16
CA ASP A 90 -16.65 -4.12 -8.53
C ASP A 90 -17.96 -4.25 -9.30
N GLU A 91 -18.44 -3.17 -9.88
CA GLU A 91 -19.65 -3.16 -10.71
C GLU A 91 -19.55 -4.12 -11.89
N ASN A 92 -18.32 -4.55 -12.23
CA ASN A 92 -18.05 -5.52 -13.28
C ASN A 92 -18.20 -6.97 -12.85
N PHE A 93 -18.37 -7.25 -11.55
CA PHE A 93 -18.63 -8.59 -11.07
C PHE A 93 -20.14 -8.86 -11.04
N ALA A 94 -20.60 -9.56 -12.07
CA ALA A 94 -21.98 -10.05 -12.10
C ALA A 94 -22.20 -11.03 -10.94
N GLY A 95 -23.14 -10.72 -10.05
CA GLY A 95 -23.58 -11.64 -9.02
C GLY A 95 -23.37 -11.23 -7.58
N GLY A 96 -23.03 -9.99 -7.32
CA GLY A 96 -22.87 -9.49 -5.96
C GLY A 96 -21.64 -10.09 -5.30
N GLY A 97 -21.07 -9.39 -4.52
CA GLY A 97 -19.78 -9.60 -3.99
C GLY A 97 -19.60 -10.91 -3.22
N TYR A 98 -18.38 -11.39 -3.25
CA TYR A 98 -17.88 -12.41 -2.35
C TYR A 98 -16.76 -11.85 -1.52
N ASN A 99 -16.52 -12.44 -0.36
CA ASN A 99 -15.43 -12.01 0.52
C ASN A 99 -14.09 -12.25 -0.16
N VAL A 100 -13.31 -11.17 -0.30
CA VAL A 100 -11.95 -11.22 -0.82
C VAL A 100 -11.01 -10.70 0.27
N TYR A 101 -9.80 -11.24 0.31
CA TYR A 101 -8.80 -10.78 1.27
C TYR A 101 -8.33 -9.38 0.94
N PHE A 102 -8.36 -8.50 1.95
CA PHE A 102 -7.78 -7.17 1.83
C PHE A 102 -6.25 -7.27 1.94
N PRO A 103 -5.51 -6.54 1.07
CA PRO A 103 -4.06 -6.56 1.10
C PRO A 103 -3.46 -6.17 2.45
N SER A 104 -2.38 -6.86 2.82
CA SER A 104 -1.58 -6.52 3.99
C SER A 104 -0.80 -5.23 3.74
N PHE A 105 -0.49 -4.49 4.81
CA PHE A 105 0.35 -3.29 4.74
C PHE A 105 1.85 -3.62 4.70
N TYR A 106 2.20 -4.88 4.60
CA TYR A 106 3.57 -5.41 4.56
C TYR A 106 3.69 -6.47 3.48
N PRO A 107 4.92 -6.77 3.01
CA PRO A 107 5.12 -7.82 2.00
C PRO A 107 4.70 -9.20 2.51
N ASP A 108 3.78 -9.83 1.81
CA ASP A 108 3.29 -11.18 2.12
C ASP A 108 3.29 -12.13 0.91
N GLY A 109 4.04 -11.77 -0.13
CA GLY A 109 4.19 -12.56 -1.35
C GLY A 109 3.57 -11.95 -2.59
N GLU A 110 2.74 -10.92 -2.45
CA GLU A 110 2.04 -10.25 -3.55
C GLU A 110 2.45 -8.79 -3.69
N TYR A 111 2.29 -8.24 -4.89
CA TYR A 111 2.47 -6.81 -5.14
C TYR A 111 1.20 -6.07 -4.74
N TYR A 112 1.34 -5.12 -3.81
CA TYR A 112 0.24 -4.28 -3.38
C TYR A 112 0.57 -2.80 -3.60
N LEU A 113 -0.43 -2.03 -4.02
CA LEU A 113 -0.30 -0.61 -4.24
C LEU A 113 -1.39 0.12 -3.44
N PHE A 114 -0.96 0.97 -2.53
CA PHE A 114 -1.82 1.86 -1.74
C PHE A 114 -1.60 3.27 -2.27
N ILE A 115 -2.56 3.82 -3.00
CA ILE A 115 -2.36 5.04 -3.77
C ILE A 115 -3.52 6.02 -3.66
N ALA A 116 -3.19 7.32 -3.74
CA ALA A 116 -4.20 8.37 -3.84
C ALA A 116 -5.04 8.24 -5.11
N LYS A 117 -6.28 8.73 -5.07
CA LYS A 117 -7.15 8.76 -6.25
C LYS A 117 -6.52 9.46 -7.45
N ASP A 118 -5.77 10.53 -7.18
CA ASP A 118 -5.09 11.34 -8.18
C ASP A 118 -3.62 10.96 -8.38
N PHE A 119 -3.18 9.85 -7.78
CA PHE A 119 -1.79 9.35 -7.85
C PHE A 119 -0.74 10.30 -7.29
N SER A 120 -1.14 11.27 -6.45
CA SER A 120 -0.21 12.25 -5.87
C SER A 120 0.69 11.68 -4.78
N TRP A 121 0.33 10.54 -4.21
CA TRP A 121 1.15 9.81 -3.26
C TRP A 121 0.90 8.30 -3.41
N GLY A 122 1.86 7.52 -2.95
CA GLY A 122 1.74 6.07 -3.01
C GLY A 122 2.70 5.34 -2.07
N TYR A 123 2.25 4.18 -1.64
CA TYR A 123 2.94 3.22 -0.79
C TYR A 123 2.91 1.90 -1.56
N LEU A 124 4.03 1.54 -2.17
CA LEU A 124 4.12 0.43 -3.13
C LEU A 124 4.94 -0.70 -2.53
N ILE A 125 4.37 -1.90 -2.48
CA ILE A 125 5.00 -3.07 -1.88
C ILE A 125 5.59 -3.97 -2.95
N ASP A 126 6.90 -4.19 -2.87
CA ASP A 126 7.63 -5.18 -3.66
C ASP A 126 7.92 -6.42 -2.79
N PRO A 127 7.20 -7.52 -2.98
CA PRO A 127 7.35 -8.69 -2.13
C PRO A 127 8.65 -9.45 -2.38
N LYS A 128 9.20 -9.38 -3.58
CA LYS A 128 10.44 -10.08 -3.91
C LYS A 128 11.65 -9.49 -3.22
N LYS A 129 11.69 -8.18 -3.10
CA LYS A 129 12.77 -7.45 -2.44
C LYS A 129 12.45 -7.18 -0.97
N GLU A 130 11.24 -7.51 -0.51
CA GLU A 130 10.73 -7.16 0.82
C GLU A 130 10.93 -5.66 1.11
N GLN A 131 10.51 -4.85 0.15
CA GLN A 131 10.70 -3.40 0.16
C GLN A 131 9.37 -2.66 0.01
N ILE A 132 9.34 -1.45 0.55
CA ILE A 132 8.28 -0.48 0.34
C ILE A 132 8.88 0.76 -0.30
N ILE A 133 8.25 1.23 -1.37
CA ILE A 133 8.58 2.49 -2.02
C ILE A 133 7.49 3.50 -1.69
N VAL A 134 7.90 4.66 -1.20
CA VAL A 134 6.99 5.71 -0.73
C VAL A 134 7.26 7.00 -1.46
N TYR A 135 6.21 7.58 -2.04
CA TYR A 135 6.30 8.92 -2.63
C TYR A 135 5.11 9.79 -2.19
N GLY A 136 5.22 11.10 -2.44
CA GLY A 136 4.30 12.10 -1.91
C GLY A 136 4.82 12.68 -0.59
N GLU A 137 4.90 14.00 -0.54
CA GLU A 137 5.61 14.73 0.54
C GLU A 137 5.11 14.35 1.94
N LEU A 138 3.80 14.39 2.14
CA LEU A 138 3.23 14.10 3.46
C LEU A 138 3.40 12.63 3.86
N LEU A 139 3.21 11.70 2.92
CA LEU A 139 3.38 10.28 3.19
C LEU A 139 4.84 9.95 3.53
N ARG A 140 5.79 10.50 2.77
CA ARG A 140 7.22 10.34 3.04
C ARG A 140 7.59 10.82 4.44
N LYS A 141 7.08 11.98 4.82
CA LYS A 141 7.28 12.55 6.16
C LYS A 141 6.72 11.66 7.25
N GLN A 142 5.49 11.19 7.10
CA GLN A 142 4.83 10.32 8.08
C GLN A 142 5.56 8.98 8.24
N ILE A 143 5.99 8.37 7.16
CA ILE A 143 6.74 7.12 7.23
C ILE A 143 8.10 7.33 7.92
N GLU A 144 8.81 8.40 7.56
CA GLU A 144 10.10 8.72 8.20
C GLU A 144 9.96 8.95 9.70
N GLU A 145 8.91 9.64 10.13
CA GLU A 145 8.63 9.87 11.56
C GLU A 145 8.28 8.59 12.32
N HIS A 146 7.73 7.58 11.65
CA HIS A 146 7.26 6.33 12.27
C HIS A 146 8.11 5.11 11.95
N LYS A 147 9.19 5.27 11.20
CA LYS A 147 9.98 4.12 10.70
C LYS A 147 10.52 3.23 11.81
N ASP A 148 10.91 3.79 12.95
CA ASP A 148 11.45 3.01 14.06
C ASP A 148 10.38 2.11 14.70
N PHE A 149 9.19 2.66 14.90
CA PHE A 149 8.05 1.87 15.38
C PHE A 149 7.65 0.80 14.36
N LEU A 150 7.61 1.15 13.08
CA LEU A 150 7.22 0.26 12.00
C LEU A 150 8.31 -0.78 11.66
N LYS A 151 9.51 -0.60 12.18
CA LYS A 151 10.69 -1.44 11.86
C LYS A 151 11.02 -1.41 10.37
N PHE A 152 10.92 -0.24 9.78
CA PHE A 152 11.38 0.02 8.43
C PHE A 152 12.83 0.48 8.45
N ASP A 153 13.66 -0.19 7.67
CA ASP A 153 15.06 0.19 7.49
C ASP A 153 15.20 1.04 6.22
N TYR A 154 15.61 2.29 6.40
CA TYR A 154 15.83 3.19 5.28
C TYR A 154 16.95 2.70 4.39
N LEU A 155 16.70 2.62 3.08
CA LEU A 155 17.68 2.17 2.09
C LEU A 155 18.20 3.31 1.21
N SER A 156 17.31 4.10 0.62
CA SER A 156 17.67 5.15 -0.32
C SER A 156 16.55 6.14 -0.57
N SER A 157 16.94 7.32 -1.07
CA SER A 157 16.00 8.32 -1.62
C SER A 157 16.47 8.74 -2.99
N LYS A 158 15.53 9.04 -3.87
CA LYS A 158 15.79 9.60 -5.19
C LYS A 158 14.87 10.74 -5.54
#